data_e367cbc6765caeaa43f21c4ec5063d0d
#
_entry.id   e367cbc6765caeaa43f21c4ec5063d0d
#
_cell.length_a   1.000
_cell.length_b   1.000
_cell.length_c   1.000
_cell.angle_alpha   90.00
_cell.angle_beta   90.00
_cell.angle_gamma   90.00
#
_symmetry.space_group_name_H-M   'P 1'
#
loop_
_entity.id
_entity.type
_entity.pdbx_description
1 polymer ?
#
loop_
_entity_poly.entity_id
_entity_poly.type
_entity_poly.pdbx_seq_one_letter_code
_entity_poly.pdbx_strand_id
1 'polypeptide(L)'
;MPVMSAIESAFCRSGAWRSLARRWILPWALNGIELRGDVLEIGGGSGAMADGVARRFPGIRLTVTDVDEAMVSAASRRLQDRSNVKVERADVTSLPYATGSFDIVTTYLMLHHVIDWTDALHEAARVLRPGGILIGYDLTDTNLARLTHRLDGSPHRIIAHDELAEGLAEAGFSDIDVVLSARRHLMRFRATTTGR
;
A
#
# COMPACT_ATOMS: atom_id res chain seq x y z
N MET A 1 0.17 15.49 -3.77
CA MET A 1 -0.33 14.67 -2.64
C MET A 1 0.13 15.25 -1.32
N PRO A 2 -0.68 15.18 -0.26
CA PRO A 2 -0.25 15.63 1.08
C PRO A 2 0.86 14.73 1.61
N VAL A 3 1.84 15.32 2.28
CA VAL A 3 2.96 14.64 2.93
C VAL A 3 2.55 14.28 4.36
N MET A 4 2.97 13.11 4.85
CA MET A 4 2.72 12.66 6.22
C MET A 4 3.24 13.65 7.25
N SER A 5 2.58 13.74 8.41
CA SER A 5 3.06 14.56 9.52
C SER A 5 4.42 14.09 10.05
N ALA A 6 5.10 14.96 10.79
CA ALA A 6 6.39 14.62 11.41
C ALA A 6 6.26 13.48 12.43
N ILE A 7 5.12 13.39 13.12
CA ILE A 7 4.84 12.36 14.14
C ILE A 7 4.61 11.01 13.48
N GLU A 8 3.77 10.94 12.44
CA GLU A 8 3.54 9.72 11.66
C GLU A 8 4.82 9.23 11.00
N SER A 9 5.59 10.14 10.40
CA SER A 9 6.88 9.85 9.80
C SER A 9 7.88 9.26 10.83
N ALA A 10 7.93 9.80 12.04
CA ALA A 10 8.78 9.27 13.11
C ALA A 10 8.32 7.88 13.56
N PHE A 11 7.00 7.67 13.72
CA PHE A 11 6.43 6.37 14.06
C PHE A 11 6.74 5.32 12.98
N CYS A 12 6.51 5.61 11.71
CA CYS A 12 6.79 4.72 10.58
C CYS A 12 8.29 4.33 10.48
N ARG A 13 9.19 5.16 10.99
CA ARG A 13 10.63 4.87 11.05
C ARG A 13 11.04 4.07 12.29
N SER A 14 10.18 3.93 13.28
CA SER A 14 10.52 3.28 14.57
C SER A 14 10.80 1.77 14.44
N GLY A 15 11.66 1.25 15.32
CA GLY A 15 11.96 -0.18 15.41
C GLY A 15 10.76 -1.02 15.88
N ALA A 16 9.93 -0.44 16.77
CA ALA A 16 8.72 -1.08 17.29
C ALA A 16 7.69 -1.31 16.18
N TRP A 17 7.45 -0.28 15.35
CA TRP A 17 6.56 -0.40 14.19
C TRP A 17 7.02 -1.52 13.23
N ARG A 18 8.32 -1.55 12.90
CA ARG A 18 8.89 -2.58 12.01
C ARG A 18 8.62 -4.00 12.51
N SER A 19 8.84 -4.23 13.81
CA SER A 19 8.63 -5.53 14.42
C SER A 19 7.15 -5.94 14.38
N LEU A 20 6.26 -5.01 14.69
CA LEU A 20 4.82 -5.20 14.64
C LEU A 20 4.35 -5.47 13.20
N ALA A 21 4.76 -4.61 12.25
CA ALA A 21 4.41 -4.72 10.85
C ALA A 21 4.81 -6.09 10.28
N ARG A 22 6.05 -6.51 10.49
CA ARG A 22 6.57 -7.78 9.99
C ARG A 22 5.92 -9.00 10.64
N ARG A 23 5.70 -8.97 11.96
CA ARG A 23 5.31 -10.17 12.72
C ARG A 23 3.81 -10.43 12.70
N TRP A 24 3.00 -9.39 12.63
CA TRP A 24 1.55 -9.48 12.79
C TRP A 24 0.77 -8.88 11.61
N ILE A 25 1.15 -7.69 11.15
CA ILE A 25 0.36 -6.97 10.15
C ILE A 25 0.56 -7.58 8.77
N LEU A 26 1.80 -7.80 8.34
CA LEU A 26 2.08 -8.37 7.01
C LEU A 26 1.45 -9.74 6.79
N PRO A 27 1.56 -10.73 7.71
CA PRO A 27 0.86 -12.00 7.55
C PRO A 27 -0.66 -11.86 7.48
N TRP A 28 -1.22 -10.95 8.28
CA TRP A 28 -2.66 -10.68 8.25
C TRP A 28 -3.10 -10.01 6.95
N ALA A 29 -2.35 -9.03 6.46
CA ALA A 29 -2.63 -8.31 5.21
C ALA A 29 -2.56 -9.24 3.99
N LEU A 30 -1.54 -10.10 3.93
CA LEU A 30 -1.36 -11.05 2.84
C LEU A 30 -2.36 -12.22 2.89
N ASN A 31 -2.89 -12.57 4.07
CA ASN A 31 -3.88 -13.62 4.24
C ASN A 31 -3.55 -14.95 3.52
N GLY A 32 -2.30 -15.38 3.61
CA GLY A 32 -1.84 -16.62 2.97
C GLY A 32 -1.46 -16.48 1.49
N ILE A 33 -1.62 -15.30 0.88
CA ILE A 33 -1.21 -15.07 -0.51
C ILE A 33 0.31 -15.07 -0.58
N GLU A 34 0.86 -15.82 -1.54
CA GLU A 34 2.26 -15.82 -1.88
C GLU A 34 2.55 -14.82 -3.00
N LEU A 35 3.45 -13.87 -2.73
CA LEU A 35 3.88 -12.91 -3.72
C LEU A 35 4.88 -13.56 -4.68
N ARG A 36 4.75 -13.23 -5.98
CA ARG A 36 5.60 -13.78 -7.05
C ARG A 36 5.75 -12.76 -8.19
N GLY A 37 6.79 -12.93 -8.98
CA GLY A 37 7.03 -12.12 -10.18
C GLY A 37 7.43 -10.69 -9.88
N ASP A 38 6.88 -9.75 -10.64
CA ASP A 38 7.09 -8.31 -10.50
C ASP A 38 6.05 -7.73 -9.54
N VAL A 39 6.51 -7.20 -8.41
CA VAL A 39 5.65 -6.63 -7.36
C VAL A 39 5.93 -5.14 -7.22
N LEU A 40 4.88 -4.34 -7.20
CA LEU A 40 4.94 -2.90 -6.92
C LEU A 40 4.31 -2.62 -5.55
N GLU A 41 5.05 -2.00 -4.64
CA GLU A 41 4.52 -1.42 -3.41
C GLU A 41 4.34 0.08 -3.60
N ILE A 42 3.09 0.55 -3.61
CA ILE A 42 2.75 1.97 -3.71
C ILE A 42 2.59 2.61 -2.33
N GLY A 43 3.21 3.79 -2.13
CA GLY A 43 3.23 4.49 -0.84
C GLY A 43 3.96 3.71 0.23
N GLY A 44 5.12 3.14 -0.09
CA GLY A 44 5.90 2.27 0.80
C GLY A 44 6.52 2.97 2.02
N GLY A 45 6.39 4.30 2.11
CA GLY A 45 6.92 5.09 3.20
C GLY A 45 8.41 4.84 3.41
N SER A 46 8.80 4.60 4.65
CA SER A 46 10.20 4.31 5.00
C SER A 46 10.65 2.87 4.66
N GLY A 47 9.87 2.07 3.91
CA GLY A 47 10.20 0.71 3.48
C GLY A 47 10.07 -0.36 4.57
N ALA A 48 9.27 -0.13 5.61
CA ALA A 48 9.14 -1.07 6.73
C ALA A 48 8.41 -2.36 6.31
N MET A 49 7.34 -2.24 5.52
CA MET A 49 6.60 -3.39 4.98
C MET A 49 7.42 -4.05 3.87
N ALA A 50 8.01 -3.27 2.97
CA ALA A 50 8.89 -3.74 1.90
C ALA A 50 10.04 -4.63 2.41
N ASP A 51 10.72 -4.27 3.52
CA ASP A 51 11.76 -5.12 4.12
C ASP A 51 11.19 -6.48 4.59
N GLY A 52 9.98 -6.47 5.15
CA GLY A 52 9.28 -7.69 5.53
C GLY A 52 8.92 -8.57 4.32
N VAL A 53 8.41 -7.95 3.27
CA VAL A 53 8.05 -8.60 2.00
C VAL A 53 9.28 -9.20 1.33
N ALA A 54 10.35 -8.40 1.15
CA ALA A 54 11.57 -8.84 0.48
C ALA A 54 12.27 -10.02 1.21
N ARG A 55 12.20 -10.04 2.55
CA ARG A 55 12.71 -11.17 3.35
C ARG A 55 11.89 -12.44 3.19
N ARG A 56 10.58 -12.29 3.16
CA ARG A 56 9.65 -13.43 3.08
C ARG A 56 9.63 -14.05 1.68
N PHE A 57 9.78 -13.23 0.65
CA PHE A 57 9.69 -13.62 -0.75
C PHE A 57 10.95 -13.22 -1.53
N PRO A 58 12.08 -13.88 -1.30
CA PRO A 58 13.35 -13.49 -1.93
C PRO A 58 13.37 -13.66 -3.47
N GLY A 59 12.41 -14.40 -4.03
CA GLY A 59 12.30 -14.65 -5.48
C GLY A 59 11.52 -13.58 -6.26
N ILE A 60 10.95 -12.56 -5.61
CA ILE A 60 10.23 -11.49 -6.31
C ILE A 60 11.19 -10.38 -6.76
N ARG A 61 10.76 -9.58 -7.74
CA ARG A 61 11.33 -8.27 -8.06
C ARG A 61 10.40 -7.21 -7.46
N LEU A 62 10.84 -6.56 -6.38
CA LEU A 62 10.02 -5.59 -5.65
C LEU A 62 10.44 -4.16 -6.03
N THR A 63 9.50 -3.39 -6.57
CA THR A 63 9.63 -1.95 -6.72
C THR A 63 8.83 -1.27 -5.62
N VAL A 64 9.45 -0.37 -4.87
CA VAL A 64 8.83 0.39 -3.78
C VAL A 64 8.77 1.84 -4.18
N THR A 65 7.60 2.45 -4.10
CA THR A 65 7.42 3.86 -4.46
C THR A 65 6.84 4.67 -3.33
N ASP A 66 7.24 5.94 -3.29
CA ASP A 66 6.61 6.97 -2.44
C ASP A 66 6.73 8.33 -3.13
N VAL A 67 5.83 9.25 -2.83
CA VAL A 67 5.87 10.62 -3.37
C VAL A 67 6.81 11.51 -2.58
N ASP A 68 7.00 11.21 -1.28
CA ASP A 68 7.87 11.98 -0.37
C ASP A 68 9.33 11.55 -0.53
N GLU A 69 10.17 12.49 -0.95
CA GLU A 69 11.62 12.29 -1.13
C GLU A 69 12.32 11.82 0.16
N ALA A 70 11.87 12.29 1.33
CA ALA A 70 12.43 11.86 2.60
C ALA A 70 12.11 10.40 2.90
N MET A 71 10.91 9.94 2.51
CA MET A 71 10.52 8.53 2.62
C MET A 71 11.28 7.66 1.64
N VAL A 72 11.41 8.06 0.37
CA VAL A 72 12.23 7.40 -0.65
C VAL A 72 13.67 7.22 -0.16
N SER A 73 14.26 8.30 0.37
CA SER A 73 15.62 8.25 0.94
C SER A 73 15.74 7.31 2.14
N ALA A 74 14.71 7.27 3.00
CA ALA A 74 14.69 6.38 4.16
C ALA A 74 14.52 4.91 3.74
N ALA A 75 13.65 4.63 2.77
CA ALA A 75 13.45 3.30 2.20
C ALA A 75 14.71 2.81 1.49
N SER A 76 15.35 3.65 0.69
CA SER A 76 16.60 3.32 -0.02
C SER A 76 17.71 2.91 0.94
N ARG A 77 17.93 3.68 2.02
CA ARG A 77 18.90 3.30 3.07
C ARG A 77 18.54 2.00 3.77
N ARG A 78 17.24 1.75 4.01
CA ARG A 78 16.79 0.52 4.68
C ARG A 78 16.95 -0.72 3.84
N LEU A 79 16.71 -0.59 2.54
CA LEU A 79 16.63 -1.70 1.60
C LEU A 79 17.91 -1.89 0.77
N GLN A 80 18.96 -1.11 1.04
CA GLN A 80 20.23 -1.11 0.26
C GLN A 80 20.86 -2.51 0.11
N ASP A 81 20.69 -3.38 1.11
CA ASP A 81 21.23 -4.75 1.10
C ASP A 81 20.27 -5.77 0.46
N ARG A 82 19.20 -5.31 -0.16
CA ARG A 82 18.20 -6.15 -0.84
C ARG A 82 18.38 -6.07 -2.35
N SER A 83 19.08 -7.03 -2.93
CA SER A 83 19.37 -7.05 -4.38
C SER A 83 18.12 -7.19 -5.26
N ASN A 84 17.03 -7.66 -4.69
CA ASN A 84 15.73 -7.82 -5.37
C ASN A 84 14.77 -6.64 -5.17
N VAL A 85 15.23 -5.53 -4.58
CA VAL A 85 14.40 -4.35 -4.30
C VAL A 85 14.95 -3.12 -5.01
N LYS A 86 14.05 -2.40 -5.68
CA LYS A 86 14.28 -1.07 -6.24
C LYS A 86 13.39 -0.06 -5.51
N VAL A 87 13.93 1.11 -5.20
CA VAL A 87 13.16 2.20 -4.56
C VAL A 87 13.16 3.40 -5.49
N GLU A 88 11.97 3.96 -5.75
CA GLU A 88 11.79 5.08 -6.68
C GLU A 88 10.79 6.09 -6.14
N ARG A 89 10.92 7.34 -6.60
CA ARG A 89 9.89 8.34 -6.34
C ARG A 89 8.79 8.24 -7.40
N ALA A 90 7.51 8.12 -6.97
CA ALA A 90 6.38 8.17 -7.87
C ALA A 90 5.12 8.71 -7.17
N ASP A 91 4.27 9.38 -7.93
CA ASP A 91 2.91 9.71 -7.52
C ASP A 91 1.99 8.54 -7.90
N VAL A 92 1.24 8.04 -6.94
CA VAL A 92 0.34 6.90 -7.13
C VAL A 92 -0.81 7.21 -8.10
N THR A 93 -1.19 8.48 -8.25
CA THR A 93 -2.23 8.92 -9.19
C THR A 93 -1.72 9.07 -10.64
N SER A 94 -0.40 8.89 -10.85
CA SER A 94 0.24 8.98 -12.17
C SER A 94 1.55 8.18 -12.17
N LEU A 95 1.45 6.85 -12.15
CA LEU A 95 2.60 5.95 -12.04
C LEU A 95 3.43 5.95 -13.32
N PRO A 96 4.77 6.09 -13.25
CA PRO A 96 5.65 6.16 -14.41
C PRO A 96 5.97 4.78 -15.02
N TYR A 97 4.98 3.88 -15.02
CA TYR A 97 5.13 2.52 -15.55
C TYR A 97 4.17 2.26 -16.69
N ALA A 98 4.59 1.41 -17.62
CA ALA A 98 3.74 0.97 -18.72
C ALA A 98 2.56 0.12 -18.20
N THR A 99 1.48 0.09 -18.95
CA THR A 99 0.35 -0.82 -18.70
C THR A 99 0.82 -2.26 -18.66
N GLY A 100 0.37 -3.04 -17.68
CA GLY A 100 0.70 -4.45 -17.57
C GLY A 100 2.16 -4.74 -17.18
N SER A 101 2.78 -3.88 -16.36
CA SER A 101 4.18 -4.06 -15.93
C SER A 101 4.34 -4.99 -14.74
N PHE A 102 3.32 -5.16 -13.91
CA PHE A 102 3.42 -5.86 -12.62
C PHE A 102 2.43 -7.02 -12.53
N ASP A 103 2.81 -8.04 -11.79
CA ASP A 103 1.96 -9.19 -11.45
C ASP A 103 1.10 -8.89 -10.23
N ILE A 104 1.68 -8.11 -9.28
CA ILE A 104 1.02 -7.76 -8.03
C ILE A 104 1.31 -6.30 -7.70
N VAL A 105 0.28 -5.58 -7.26
CA VAL A 105 0.41 -4.27 -6.60
C VAL A 105 0.03 -4.43 -5.14
N THR A 106 0.83 -3.86 -4.25
CA THR A 106 0.56 -3.83 -2.82
C THR A 106 0.47 -2.40 -2.31
N THR A 107 -0.40 -2.16 -1.32
CA THR A 107 -0.53 -0.88 -0.64
C THR A 107 -0.84 -1.10 0.84
N TYR A 108 -0.12 -0.40 1.71
CA TYR A 108 -0.18 -0.64 3.14
C TYR A 108 -0.34 0.66 3.91
N LEU A 109 -1.56 0.91 4.40
CA LEU A 109 -1.87 2.06 5.24
C LEU A 109 -1.53 3.40 4.55
N MET A 110 -1.95 3.55 3.29
CA MET A 110 -1.54 4.68 2.45
C MET A 110 -2.71 5.36 1.73
N LEU A 111 -3.73 4.62 1.27
CA LEU A 111 -4.81 5.18 0.44
C LEU A 111 -5.54 6.33 1.13
N HIS A 112 -5.70 6.28 2.45
CA HIS A 112 -6.34 7.36 3.21
C HIS A 112 -5.57 8.71 3.18
N HIS A 113 -4.30 8.72 2.75
CA HIS A 113 -3.54 9.94 2.49
C HIS A 113 -3.73 10.48 1.07
N VAL A 114 -4.39 9.74 0.19
CA VAL A 114 -4.62 10.13 -1.21
C VAL A 114 -6.03 10.69 -1.34
N ILE A 115 -6.14 11.99 -1.61
CA ILE A 115 -7.46 12.62 -1.78
C ILE A 115 -8.20 12.01 -2.98
N ASP A 116 -7.48 11.88 -4.09
CA ASP A 116 -7.99 11.29 -5.35
C ASP A 116 -7.64 9.77 -5.38
N TRP A 117 -8.05 9.05 -4.33
CA TRP A 117 -7.71 7.63 -4.14
C TRP A 117 -8.28 6.72 -5.25
N THR A 118 -9.36 7.13 -5.90
CA THR A 118 -9.92 6.43 -7.06
C THR A 118 -8.96 6.44 -8.25
N ASP A 119 -8.25 7.55 -8.48
CA ASP A 119 -7.22 7.63 -9.51
C ASP A 119 -6.04 6.68 -9.20
N ALA A 120 -5.70 6.56 -7.93
CA ALA A 120 -4.70 5.59 -7.49
C ALA A 120 -5.14 4.13 -7.76
N LEU A 121 -6.43 3.80 -7.61
CA LEU A 121 -6.96 2.48 -7.97
C LEU A 121 -6.93 2.25 -9.48
N HIS A 122 -7.29 3.24 -10.30
CA HIS A 122 -7.21 3.16 -11.75
C HIS A 122 -5.76 2.95 -12.22
N GLU A 123 -4.80 3.67 -11.65
CA GLU A 123 -3.39 3.50 -11.96
C GLU A 123 -2.87 2.12 -11.52
N ALA A 124 -3.27 1.64 -10.33
CA ALA A 124 -2.95 0.29 -9.88
C ALA A 124 -3.51 -0.78 -10.85
N ALA A 125 -4.76 -0.62 -11.30
CA ALA A 125 -5.34 -1.51 -12.31
C ALA A 125 -4.61 -1.44 -13.64
N ARG A 126 -4.23 -0.24 -14.10
CA ARG A 126 -3.51 -0.03 -15.36
C ARG A 126 -2.13 -0.70 -15.37
N VAL A 127 -1.38 -0.58 -14.30
CA VAL A 127 -0.01 -1.14 -14.25
C VAL A 127 0.01 -2.64 -13.98
N LEU A 128 -1.08 -3.23 -13.50
CA LEU A 128 -1.22 -4.66 -13.34
C LEU A 128 -1.42 -5.37 -14.68
N ARG A 129 -0.81 -6.54 -14.81
CA ARG A 129 -1.08 -7.48 -15.93
C ARG A 129 -2.50 -8.01 -15.83
N PRO A 130 -3.09 -8.46 -16.96
CA PRO A 130 -4.34 -9.23 -16.93
C PRO A 130 -4.30 -10.36 -15.89
N GLY A 131 -5.30 -10.41 -15.01
CA GLY A 131 -5.32 -11.35 -13.89
C GLY A 131 -4.34 -11.03 -12.74
N GLY A 132 -3.69 -9.87 -12.79
CA GLY A 132 -2.84 -9.36 -11.70
C GLY A 132 -3.66 -8.99 -10.47
N ILE A 133 -3.03 -8.92 -9.32
CA ILE A 133 -3.71 -8.79 -8.03
C ILE A 133 -3.30 -7.50 -7.31
N LEU A 134 -4.27 -6.74 -6.84
CA LEU A 134 -4.09 -5.69 -5.85
C LEU A 134 -4.34 -6.25 -4.46
N ILE A 135 -3.41 -6.05 -3.54
CA ILE A 135 -3.50 -6.49 -2.14
C ILE A 135 -3.14 -5.32 -1.23
N GLY A 136 -3.90 -5.14 -0.16
CA GLY A 136 -3.55 -4.09 0.79
C GLY A 136 -4.33 -4.13 2.08
N TYR A 137 -4.04 -3.16 2.91
CA TYR A 137 -4.87 -2.82 4.06
C TYR A 137 -4.82 -1.31 4.32
N ASP A 138 -5.91 -0.80 4.89
CA ASP A 138 -6.00 0.60 5.25
C ASP A 138 -6.87 0.81 6.50
N LEU A 139 -6.93 2.06 6.97
CA LEU A 139 -7.87 2.48 7.99
C LEU A 139 -9.29 2.44 7.42
N THR A 140 -10.24 2.03 8.26
CA THR A 140 -11.65 2.19 7.96
C THR A 140 -12.25 3.34 8.77
N ASP A 141 -13.39 3.85 8.30
CA ASP A 141 -14.06 4.99 8.91
C ASP A 141 -14.58 4.66 10.32
N THR A 142 -13.80 5.04 11.33
CA THR A 142 -14.12 4.93 12.75
C THR A 142 -13.89 6.25 13.48
N ASN A 143 -14.60 6.45 14.59
CA ASN A 143 -14.40 7.64 15.41
C ASN A 143 -12.95 7.81 15.89
N LEU A 144 -12.25 6.69 16.12
CA LEU A 144 -10.85 6.68 16.51
C LEU A 144 -9.95 7.18 15.37
N ALA A 145 -10.16 6.68 14.15
CA ALA A 145 -9.41 7.11 12.97
C ALA A 145 -9.62 8.62 12.70
N ARG A 146 -10.88 9.06 12.74
CA ARG A 146 -11.22 10.49 12.61
C ARG A 146 -10.58 11.37 13.68
N LEU A 147 -10.53 10.91 14.95
CA LEU A 147 -9.91 11.65 16.03
C LEU A 147 -8.40 11.75 15.85
N THR A 148 -7.74 10.65 15.49
CA THR A 148 -6.28 10.60 15.29
C THR A 148 -5.86 11.60 14.22
N HIS A 149 -6.54 11.60 13.08
CA HIS A 149 -6.22 12.51 11.97
C HIS A 149 -6.60 13.97 12.23
N ARG A 150 -7.63 14.24 13.06
CA ARG A 150 -7.91 15.61 13.51
C ARG A 150 -6.77 16.20 14.33
N LEU A 151 -6.12 15.39 15.15
CA LEU A 151 -5.00 15.84 15.99
C LEU A 151 -3.71 16.00 15.19
N ASP A 152 -3.58 15.27 14.10
CA ASP A 152 -2.40 15.25 13.25
C ASP A 152 -2.39 16.39 12.21
N GLY A 153 -3.56 16.87 11.79
CA GLY A 153 -3.71 18.00 10.85
C GLY A 153 -3.28 17.70 9.41
N SER A 154 -2.94 16.45 9.08
CA SER A 154 -2.62 16.06 7.70
C SER A 154 -3.91 15.96 6.86
N PRO A 155 -3.90 16.39 5.58
CA PRO A 155 -5.00 16.10 4.68
C PRO A 155 -5.17 14.59 4.52
N HIS A 156 -6.38 14.11 4.78
CA HIS A 156 -6.70 12.67 4.71
C HIS A 156 -8.14 12.48 4.27
N ARG A 157 -8.42 11.35 3.65
CA ARG A 157 -9.75 10.86 3.37
C ARG A 157 -9.87 9.42 3.85
N ILE A 158 -10.56 9.20 4.96
CA ILE A 158 -10.84 7.85 5.46
C ILE A 158 -11.93 7.26 4.58
N ILE A 159 -11.60 6.12 3.95
CA ILE A 159 -12.47 5.43 3.00
C ILE A 159 -13.35 4.44 3.77
N ALA A 160 -14.66 4.45 3.52
CA ALA A 160 -15.54 3.45 4.08
C ALA A 160 -15.35 2.09 3.40
N HIS A 161 -15.71 1.02 4.10
CA HIS A 161 -15.53 -0.35 3.62
C HIS A 161 -16.28 -0.63 2.29
N ASP A 162 -17.51 -0.20 2.19
CA ASP A 162 -18.37 -0.31 1.01
C ASP A 162 -17.88 0.62 -0.12
N GLU A 163 -17.49 1.84 0.21
CA GLU A 163 -16.92 2.81 -0.73
C GLU A 163 -15.64 2.25 -1.40
N LEU A 164 -14.78 1.57 -0.65
CA LEU A 164 -13.59 0.93 -1.24
C LEU A 164 -13.96 -0.17 -2.21
N ALA A 165 -14.94 -1.01 -1.87
CA ALA A 165 -15.37 -2.09 -2.75
C ALA A 165 -15.98 -1.56 -4.06
N GLU A 166 -16.77 -0.49 -4.00
CA GLU A 166 -17.33 0.19 -5.17
C GLU A 166 -16.20 0.80 -6.03
N GLY A 167 -15.28 1.55 -5.44
CA GLY A 167 -14.16 2.14 -6.16
C GLY A 167 -13.23 1.12 -6.82
N LEU A 168 -13.02 -0.04 -6.21
CA LEU A 168 -12.30 -1.15 -6.83
C LEU A 168 -13.04 -1.69 -8.06
N ALA A 169 -14.35 -1.87 -7.98
CA ALA A 169 -15.16 -2.33 -9.11
C ALA A 169 -15.15 -1.31 -10.26
N GLU A 170 -15.29 -0.01 -9.95
CA GLU A 170 -15.21 1.08 -10.93
C GLU A 170 -13.84 1.17 -11.62
N ALA A 171 -12.75 0.89 -10.87
CA ALA A 171 -11.40 0.84 -11.42
C ALA A 171 -11.13 -0.40 -12.30
N GLY A 172 -12.09 -1.32 -12.46
CA GLY A 172 -11.99 -2.49 -13.32
C GLY A 172 -11.41 -3.74 -12.64
N PHE A 173 -11.52 -3.81 -11.31
CA PHE A 173 -11.22 -5.03 -10.57
C PHE A 173 -12.44 -5.95 -10.45
N SER A 174 -12.17 -7.25 -10.31
CA SER A 174 -13.12 -8.31 -9.97
C SER A 174 -12.60 -9.12 -8.78
N ASP A 175 -13.34 -10.15 -8.37
CA ASP A 175 -12.98 -10.99 -7.21
C ASP A 175 -12.61 -10.17 -5.98
N ILE A 176 -13.41 -9.11 -5.73
CA ILE A 176 -13.15 -8.12 -4.68
C ILE A 176 -13.49 -8.73 -3.32
N ASP A 177 -12.50 -8.82 -2.44
CA ASP A 177 -12.64 -9.23 -1.05
C ASP A 177 -12.16 -8.11 -0.14
N VAL A 178 -13.07 -7.45 0.58
CA VAL A 178 -12.76 -6.41 1.56
C VAL A 178 -13.23 -6.88 2.93
N VAL A 179 -12.31 -7.06 3.87
CA VAL A 179 -12.59 -7.65 5.18
C VAL A 179 -12.13 -6.74 6.30
N LEU A 180 -13.05 -6.43 7.21
CA LEU A 180 -12.74 -5.66 8.41
C LEU A 180 -11.96 -6.49 9.43
N SER A 181 -11.00 -5.87 10.10
CA SER A 181 -10.34 -6.47 11.27
C SER A 181 -11.34 -6.70 12.42
N ALA A 182 -11.00 -7.57 13.38
CA ALA A 182 -11.87 -7.90 14.51
C ALA A 182 -12.34 -6.67 15.32
N ARG A 183 -11.51 -5.62 15.39
CA ARG A 183 -11.84 -4.34 16.05
C ARG A 183 -12.42 -3.30 15.08
N ARG A 184 -12.58 -3.64 13.82
CA ARG A 184 -13.11 -2.78 12.76
C ARG A 184 -12.36 -1.45 12.57
N HIS A 185 -11.08 -1.37 12.97
CA HIS A 185 -10.25 -0.17 12.77
C HIS A 185 -9.44 -0.23 11.48
N LEU A 186 -9.22 -1.43 10.99
CA LEU A 186 -8.51 -1.70 9.73
C LEU A 186 -9.40 -2.55 8.83
N MET A 187 -9.24 -2.35 7.54
CA MET A 187 -9.74 -3.24 6.50
C MET A 187 -8.56 -3.76 5.70
N ARG A 188 -8.56 -5.04 5.38
CA ARG A 188 -7.69 -5.61 4.35
C ARG A 188 -8.50 -5.85 3.10
N PHE A 189 -7.87 -5.77 1.96
CA PHE A 189 -8.54 -6.01 0.69
C PHE A 189 -7.65 -6.74 -0.30
N ARG A 190 -8.32 -7.46 -1.18
CA ARG A 190 -7.76 -8.11 -2.33
C ARG A 190 -8.72 -7.94 -3.50
N ALA A 191 -8.17 -7.69 -4.69
CA ALA A 191 -8.96 -7.62 -5.91
C ALA A 191 -8.10 -8.09 -7.10
N THR A 192 -8.72 -8.60 -8.16
CA THR A 192 -8.05 -9.11 -9.36
C THR A 192 -8.43 -8.25 -10.55
N THR A 193 -7.47 -7.87 -11.42
CA THR A 193 -7.80 -7.15 -12.64
C THR A 193 -8.51 -8.06 -13.65
N THR A 194 -9.57 -7.55 -14.28
CA THR A 194 -10.29 -8.30 -15.32
C THR A 194 -9.50 -8.44 -16.64
N GLY A 195 -8.45 -7.63 -16.83
CA GLY A 195 -7.64 -7.59 -18.05
C GLY A 195 -8.48 -7.18 -19.27
N ARG A 196 -8.51 -5.90 -19.55
CA ARG A 196 -8.96 -5.39 -20.85
C ARG A 196 -7.78 -5.16 -21.78
#